data_8ed5014f15139e91903c559fbe02f7c1
#
_entry.id   8ed5014f15139e91903c559fbe02f7c1
#
_cell.length_a   1.000
_cell.length_b   1.000
_cell.length_c   1.000
_cell.angle_alpha   90.00
_cell.angle_beta   90.00
_cell.angle_gamma   90.00
#
_symmetry.space_group_name_H-M   'P 1'
#
loop_
_entity.id
_entity.type
_entity.pdbx_description
1 polymer ?
#
loop_
_entity_poly.entity_id
_entity_poly.type
_entity_poly.pdbx_seq_one_letter_code
_entity_poly.pdbx_strand_id
1 'polypeptide(L)'
;MSNNSKKVLFLREEYADGEGTFKYGKRNKYEGQWKNGQKDGFGVHTLSDRSKYIGQHKNGLRHGKGTEITPKGDKYSGNWKEGIIDGKGIYTWPSGAKYVGEFKNWDLNGQGTFTYPDGSIYIGGFKNGEYHGHGKFTSIADGDGYEGEWRNGKKHGKGNHYDKDGQRYEGEWKNDIEHGY
;
A
#
# COMPACT_ATOMS: atom_id res chain seq x y z
N MET A 1 -34.60 -16.08 20.34
CA MET A 1 -33.23 -15.76 20.77
C MET A 1 -32.34 -16.88 20.30
N SER A 2 -31.74 -16.76 19.11
CA SER A 2 -30.87 -17.82 18.56
C SER A 2 -29.46 -17.59 19.10
N ASN A 3 -29.04 -18.52 19.92
CA ASN A 3 -27.71 -18.60 20.49
C ASN A 3 -26.72 -19.04 19.37
N ASN A 4 -26.09 -18.07 18.72
CA ASN A 4 -25.10 -18.31 17.66
C ASN A 4 -23.76 -18.64 18.35
N SER A 5 -23.67 -19.82 18.93
CA SER A 5 -22.41 -20.38 19.44
C SER A 5 -21.50 -20.59 18.24
N LYS A 6 -20.50 -19.73 18.07
CA LYS A 6 -19.41 -19.94 17.11
C LYS A 6 -18.77 -21.31 17.42
N LYS A 7 -19.06 -22.28 16.59
CA LYS A 7 -18.49 -23.62 16.72
C LYS A 7 -16.99 -23.53 16.45
N VAL A 8 -16.17 -23.62 17.49
CA VAL A 8 -14.74 -23.83 17.36
C VAL A 8 -14.55 -25.28 16.91
N LEU A 9 -14.49 -25.51 15.63
CA LEU A 9 -14.15 -26.80 15.07
C LEU A 9 -12.62 -26.89 14.98
N PHE A 10 -12.03 -27.81 15.74
CA PHE A 10 -10.68 -28.31 15.49
C PHE A 10 -10.75 -29.19 14.23
N LEU A 11 -10.73 -28.54 13.07
CA LEU A 11 -10.72 -29.27 11.81
C LEU A 11 -9.29 -29.71 11.50
N ARG A 12 -9.13 -30.94 11.03
CA ARG A 12 -7.99 -31.30 10.22
C ARG A 12 -8.06 -30.44 8.96
N GLU A 13 -7.00 -29.72 8.65
CA GLU A 13 -6.91 -28.75 7.57
C GLU A 13 -7.46 -29.27 6.23
N GLU A 14 -7.28 -30.58 5.98
CA GLU A 14 -7.60 -31.27 4.71
C GLU A 14 -9.08 -31.25 4.31
N TYR A 15 -10.02 -30.99 5.25
CA TYR A 15 -11.47 -31.09 5.00
C TYR A 15 -12.29 -29.92 5.53
N ALA A 16 -11.64 -28.77 5.79
CA ALA A 16 -12.35 -27.63 6.35
C ALA A 16 -13.21 -26.94 5.28
N ASP A 17 -14.53 -26.92 5.52
CA ASP A 17 -15.50 -26.13 4.78
C ASP A 17 -16.32 -25.27 5.75
N GLY A 18 -16.66 -24.03 5.36
CA GLY A 18 -17.46 -23.11 6.17
C GLY A 18 -16.61 -22.17 7.02
N GLU A 19 -17.13 -21.70 8.15
CA GLU A 19 -16.43 -20.80 9.08
C GLU A 19 -15.73 -21.56 10.19
N GLY A 20 -14.48 -21.23 10.46
CA GLY A 20 -13.72 -21.90 11.50
C GLY A 20 -12.46 -21.14 11.94
N THR A 21 -11.90 -21.62 13.07
CA THR A 21 -10.63 -21.11 13.60
C THR A 21 -9.61 -22.25 13.55
N PHE A 22 -8.44 -21.94 12.99
CA PHE A 22 -7.30 -22.85 13.01
C PHE A 22 -6.07 -22.17 13.62
N LYS A 23 -5.36 -22.88 14.51
CA LYS A 23 -4.15 -22.40 15.17
C LYS A 23 -2.94 -23.18 14.68
N TYR A 24 -1.96 -22.47 14.14
CA TYR A 24 -0.68 -23.00 13.66
C TYR A 24 0.42 -22.76 14.74
N GLY A 25 0.32 -23.39 15.90
CA GLY A 25 1.21 -23.16 17.02
C GLY A 25 0.76 -22.02 17.96
N LYS A 26 1.72 -21.41 18.70
CA LYS A 26 1.38 -20.52 19.83
C LYS A 26 0.74 -19.18 19.43
N ARG A 27 1.07 -18.63 18.26
CA ARG A 27 0.65 -17.28 17.87
C ARG A 27 0.09 -17.17 16.45
N ASN A 28 0.34 -18.14 15.60
CA ASN A 28 -0.19 -18.15 14.24
C ASN A 28 -1.61 -18.72 14.27
N LYS A 29 -2.60 -17.92 13.81
CA LYS A 29 -4.01 -18.27 13.88
C LYS A 29 -4.75 -17.66 12.69
N TYR A 30 -5.61 -18.44 12.07
CA TYR A 30 -6.60 -17.98 11.11
C TYR A 30 -8.03 -18.19 11.65
N GLU A 31 -8.85 -17.15 11.49
CA GLU A 31 -10.28 -17.16 11.82
C GLU A 31 -11.04 -16.67 10.61
N GLY A 32 -11.85 -17.50 9.98
CA GLY A 32 -12.57 -17.10 8.78
C GLY A 32 -13.12 -18.25 8.00
N GLN A 33 -13.36 -17.99 6.72
CA GLN A 33 -13.98 -18.90 5.78
C GLN A 33 -12.96 -19.88 5.18
N TRP A 34 -13.43 -21.11 4.98
CA TRP A 34 -12.67 -22.23 4.46
C TRP A 34 -13.41 -22.89 3.33
N LYS A 35 -12.69 -23.38 2.35
CA LYS A 35 -13.21 -24.22 1.27
C LYS A 35 -12.16 -25.25 0.86
N ASN A 36 -12.56 -26.52 0.83
CA ASN A 36 -11.67 -27.64 0.49
C ASN A 36 -10.34 -27.60 1.28
N GLY A 37 -10.38 -27.34 2.59
CA GLY A 37 -9.20 -27.25 3.45
C GLY A 37 -8.34 -26.00 3.26
N GLN A 38 -8.75 -25.07 2.44
CA GLN A 38 -7.99 -23.83 2.19
C GLN A 38 -8.74 -22.60 2.70
N LYS A 39 -7.99 -21.57 3.08
CA LYS A 39 -8.56 -20.24 3.37
C LYS A 39 -9.22 -19.74 2.10
N ASP A 40 -10.53 -19.50 2.14
CA ASP A 40 -11.29 -19.01 0.99
C ASP A 40 -12.46 -18.17 1.49
N GLY A 41 -12.59 -16.94 0.98
CA GLY A 41 -13.49 -15.94 1.50
C GLY A 41 -12.87 -15.01 2.54
N PHE A 42 -13.68 -14.40 3.41
CA PHE A 42 -13.22 -13.42 4.38
C PHE A 42 -12.64 -14.10 5.64
N GLY A 43 -11.54 -13.52 6.16
CA GLY A 43 -10.95 -14.01 7.39
C GLY A 43 -9.91 -13.07 8.00
N VAL A 44 -9.49 -13.42 9.21
CA VAL A 44 -8.44 -12.76 9.99
C VAL A 44 -7.29 -13.73 10.21
N HIS A 45 -6.13 -13.40 9.69
CA HIS A 45 -4.90 -14.17 9.88
C HIS A 45 -3.94 -13.38 10.77
N THR A 46 -3.67 -13.91 11.95
CA THR A 46 -2.61 -13.41 12.84
C THR A 46 -1.40 -14.31 12.68
N LEU A 47 -0.25 -13.76 12.36
CA LEU A 47 1.00 -14.50 12.15
C LEU A 47 1.84 -14.59 13.43
N SER A 48 2.86 -15.43 13.41
CA SER A 48 3.74 -15.67 14.57
C SER A 48 4.53 -14.43 14.99
N ASP A 49 4.85 -13.54 14.07
CA ASP A 49 5.53 -12.25 14.30
C ASP A 49 4.58 -11.15 14.82
N ARG A 50 3.29 -11.45 14.99
CA ARG A 50 2.19 -10.55 15.36
C ARG A 50 1.65 -9.68 14.21
N SER A 51 2.12 -9.84 12.98
CA SER A 51 1.44 -9.25 11.83
C SER A 51 0.01 -9.75 11.76
N LYS A 52 -0.88 -8.91 11.27
CA LYS A 52 -2.29 -9.24 11.13
C LYS A 52 -2.78 -8.89 9.74
N TYR A 53 -3.41 -9.84 9.08
CA TYR A 53 -4.15 -9.60 7.85
C TYR A 53 -5.65 -9.80 8.09
N ILE A 54 -6.45 -8.86 7.63
CA ILE A 54 -7.92 -8.88 7.69
C ILE A 54 -8.44 -8.66 6.29
N GLY A 55 -9.06 -9.65 5.68
CA GLY A 55 -9.51 -9.50 4.30
C GLY A 55 -9.87 -10.82 3.63
N GLN A 56 -10.01 -10.73 2.33
CA GLN A 56 -10.38 -11.85 1.48
C GLN A 56 -9.19 -12.77 1.20
N HIS A 57 -9.50 -14.05 1.12
CA HIS A 57 -8.59 -15.11 0.71
C HIS A 57 -9.18 -15.87 -0.47
N LYS A 58 -8.33 -16.47 -1.27
CA LYS A 58 -8.70 -17.40 -2.33
C LYS A 58 -7.62 -18.46 -2.46
N ASN A 59 -8.02 -19.73 -2.43
CA ASN A 59 -7.10 -20.85 -2.53
C ASN A 59 -5.90 -20.74 -1.56
N GLY A 60 -6.15 -20.37 -0.29
CA GLY A 60 -5.13 -20.23 0.75
C GLY A 60 -4.39 -18.88 0.74
N LEU A 61 -4.44 -18.10 -0.34
CA LEU A 61 -3.68 -16.86 -0.52
C LEU A 61 -4.53 -15.62 -0.23
N ARG A 62 -3.90 -14.53 0.21
CA ARG A 62 -4.52 -13.20 0.29
C ARG A 62 -4.99 -12.80 -1.10
N HIS A 63 -6.24 -12.34 -1.21
CA HIS A 63 -6.85 -11.98 -2.49
C HIS A 63 -7.90 -10.90 -2.28
N GLY A 64 -8.29 -10.17 -3.37
CA GLY A 64 -9.35 -9.18 -3.29
C GLY A 64 -9.02 -8.02 -2.36
N LYS A 65 -9.94 -7.61 -1.50
CA LYS A 65 -9.73 -6.51 -0.54
C LYS A 65 -9.21 -7.04 0.79
N GLY A 66 -8.19 -6.35 1.33
CA GLY A 66 -7.65 -6.70 2.63
C GLY A 66 -6.77 -5.61 3.25
N THR A 67 -6.60 -5.71 4.57
CA THR A 67 -5.74 -4.83 5.35
C THR A 67 -4.68 -5.67 6.06
N GLU A 68 -3.43 -5.30 5.90
CA GLU A 68 -2.30 -5.83 6.66
C GLU A 68 -1.78 -4.78 7.64
N ILE A 69 -1.43 -5.22 8.83
CA ILE A 69 -0.75 -4.42 9.85
C ILE A 69 0.47 -5.20 10.30
N THR A 70 1.65 -4.61 10.18
CA THR A 70 2.92 -5.21 10.61
C THR A 70 3.20 -4.89 12.09
N PRO A 71 4.09 -5.65 12.76
CA PRO A 71 4.50 -5.35 14.14
C PRO A 71 5.21 -4.01 14.29
N LYS A 72 5.77 -3.47 13.21
CA LYS A 72 6.42 -2.16 13.18
C LYS A 72 5.42 -1.01 13.07
N GLY A 73 4.14 -1.31 12.78
CA GLY A 73 3.07 -0.32 12.63
C GLY A 73 2.79 0.11 11.19
N ASP A 74 3.48 -0.50 10.20
CA ASP A 74 3.10 -0.30 8.81
C ASP A 74 1.70 -0.85 8.57
N LYS A 75 0.90 -0.14 7.80
CA LYS A 75 -0.46 -0.55 7.44
C LYS A 75 -0.69 -0.40 5.95
N TYR A 76 -1.09 -1.48 5.31
CA TYR A 76 -1.62 -1.46 3.96
C TYR A 76 -3.11 -1.80 3.97
N SER A 77 -3.91 -1.09 3.20
CA SER A 77 -5.32 -1.40 2.96
C SER A 77 -5.65 -1.22 1.49
N GLY A 78 -5.98 -2.29 0.81
CA GLY A 78 -6.19 -2.23 -0.64
C GLY A 78 -6.40 -3.59 -1.30
N ASN A 79 -6.01 -3.65 -2.55
CA ASN A 79 -6.16 -4.84 -3.39
C ASN A 79 -4.98 -5.81 -3.21
N TRP A 80 -5.33 -7.09 -3.19
CA TRP A 80 -4.42 -8.22 -3.11
C TRP A 80 -4.69 -9.18 -4.28
N LYS A 81 -3.64 -9.69 -4.85
CA LYS A 81 -3.70 -10.71 -5.91
C LYS A 81 -2.68 -11.81 -5.61
N GLU A 82 -3.17 -13.02 -5.36
CA GLU A 82 -2.31 -14.20 -5.13
C GLU A 82 -1.20 -13.98 -4.09
N GLY A 83 -1.55 -13.33 -2.96
CA GLY A 83 -0.65 -13.08 -1.84
C GLY A 83 0.16 -11.80 -1.92
N ILE A 84 0.12 -11.06 -3.03
CA ILE A 84 0.88 -9.83 -3.25
C ILE A 84 -0.04 -8.59 -3.32
N ILE A 85 0.51 -7.44 -2.97
CA ILE A 85 -0.15 -6.15 -3.16
C ILE A 85 -0.11 -5.81 -4.66
N ASP A 86 -1.29 -5.69 -5.28
CA ASP A 86 -1.42 -5.37 -6.70
C ASP A 86 -2.76 -4.65 -6.94
N GLY A 87 -2.73 -3.47 -7.56
CA GLY A 87 -3.88 -2.60 -7.78
C GLY A 87 -3.96 -1.44 -6.79
N LYS A 88 -5.15 -0.86 -6.57
CA LYS A 88 -5.30 0.35 -5.75
C LYS A 88 -5.29 0.06 -4.26
N GLY A 89 -4.64 0.95 -3.49
CA GLY A 89 -4.57 0.85 -2.05
C GLY A 89 -4.04 2.09 -1.35
N ILE A 90 -3.97 1.98 -0.03
CA ILE A 90 -3.41 2.97 0.89
C ILE A 90 -2.32 2.28 1.71
N TYR A 91 -1.14 2.84 1.71
CA TYR A 91 -0.05 2.46 2.60
C TYR A 91 0.24 3.59 3.58
N THR A 92 0.38 3.27 4.85
CA THR A 92 0.75 4.21 5.90
C THR A 92 1.95 3.68 6.65
N TRP A 93 3.00 4.46 6.72
CA TRP A 93 4.23 4.15 7.46
C TRP A 93 4.14 4.62 8.90
N PRO A 94 4.88 4.01 9.82
CA PRO A 94 4.96 4.45 11.23
C PRO A 94 5.45 5.89 11.40
N SER A 95 6.20 6.42 10.45
CA SER A 95 6.65 7.82 10.40
C SER A 95 5.52 8.83 10.21
N GLY A 96 4.31 8.37 9.84
CA GLY A 96 3.19 9.21 9.44
C GLY A 96 3.12 9.48 7.94
N ALA A 97 4.12 9.06 7.16
CA ALA A 97 4.03 9.10 5.70
C ALA A 97 2.86 8.24 5.21
N LYS A 98 2.26 8.63 4.09
CA LYS A 98 1.10 7.94 3.50
C LYS A 98 1.18 7.96 1.99
N TYR A 99 0.86 6.83 1.38
CA TYR A 99 0.63 6.73 -0.06
C TYR A 99 -0.80 6.28 -0.36
N VAL A 100 -1.43 6.91 -1.31
CA VAL A 100 -2.75 6.54 -1.85
C VAL A 100 -2.61 6.44 -3.35
N GLY A 101 -2.71 5.25 -3.91
CA GLY A 101 -2.48 5.09 -5.35
C GLY A 101 -2.46 3.64 -5.81
N GLU A 102 -1.80 3.43 -6.93
CA GLU A 102 -1.67 2.13 -7.56
C GLU A 102 -0.39 1.42 -7.11
N PHE A 103 -0.49 0.11 -6.97
CA PHE A 103 0.60 -0.79 -6.61
C PHE A 103 0.74 -1.86 -7.68
N LYS A 104 1.96 -2.29 -7.92
CA LYS A 104 2.27 -3.44 -8.75
C LYS A 104 3.41 -4.23 -8.11
N ASN A 105 3.14 -5.51 -7.79
CA ASN A 105 4.13 -6.39 -7.17
C ASN A 105 4.82 -5.77 -5.94
N TRP A 106 4.04 -5.21 -4.99
CA TRP A 106 4.50 -4.50 -3.78
C TRP A 106 5.02 -3.08 -4.00
N ASP A 107 5.39 -2.68 -5.20
CA ASP A 107 5.94 -1.35 -5.48
C ASP A 107 4.85 -0.31 -5.75
N LEU A 108 5.11 0.95 -5.37
CA LEU A 108 4.31 2.08 -5.81
C LEU A 108 4.44 2.20 -7.34
N ASN A 109 3.31 2.22 -8.03
CA ASN A 109 3.29 2.22 -9.49
C ASN A 109 2.05 2.98 -10.00
N GLY A 110 2.05 3.41 -11.27
CA GLY A 110 0.91 4.13 -11.83
C GLY A 110 0.71 5.51 -11.20
N GLN A 111 -0.54 5.93 -11.02
CA GLN A 111 -0.87 7.24 -10.45
C GLN A 111 -1.10 7.14 -8.93
N GLY A 112 -0.61 8.16 -8.21
CA GLY A 112 -0.78 8.19 -6.76
C GLY A 112 -0.48 9.54 -6.12
N THR A 113 -0.79 9.60 -4.82
CA THR A 113 -0.48 10.72 -3.93
C THR A 113 0.40 10.20 -2.79
N PHE A 114 1.57 10.77 -2.64
CA PHE A 114 2.45 10.55 -1.50
C PHE A 114 2.43 11.77 -0.59
N THR A 115 2.07 11.57 0.67
CA THR A 115 2.12 12.59 1.71
C THR A 115 3.28 12.27 2.65
N TYR A 116 4.18 13.20 2.82
CA TYR A 116 5.31 13.12 3.73
C TYR A 116 4.89 13.35 5.18
N PRO A 117 5.72 12.98 6.18
CA PRO A 117 5.41 13.23 7.59
C PRO A 117 5.28 14.70 7.95
N ASP A 118 5.96 15.59 7.25
CA ASP A 118 5.89 17.05 7.40
C ASP A 118 4.66 17.68 6.72
N GLY A 119 3.88 16.88 5.99
CA GLY A 119 2.71 17.32 5.25
C GLY A 119 2.99 17.72 3.80
N SER A 120 4.25 17.71 3.34
CA SER A 120 4.59 17.90 1.93
C SER A 120 3.95 16.80 1.07
N ILE A 121 3.60 17.11 -0.17
CA ILE A 121 2.79 16.22 -1.01
C ILE A 121 3.41 16.09 -2.41
N TYR A 122 3.45 14.87 -2.90
CA TYR A 122 3.63 14.59 -4.33
C TYR A 122 2.36 13.95 -4.89
N ILE A 123 1.91 14.45 -6.04
CA ILE A 123 0.78 13.90 -6.81
C ILE A 123 1.27 13.65 -8.23
N GLY A 124 1.23 12.42 -8.69
CA GLY A 124 1.71 12.10 -10.03
C GLY A 124 2.00 10.64 -10.27
N GLY A 125 2.83 10.40 -11.29
CA GLY A 125 3.23 9.06 -11.69
C GLY A 125 4.31 8.46 -10.80
N PHE A 126 4.24 7.14 -10.64
CA PHE A 126 5.20 6.30 -9.93
C PHE A 126 5.63 5.12 -10.81
N LYS A 127 6.86 4.71 -10.70
CA LYS A 127 7.39 3.51 -11.31
C LYS A 127 8.44 2.88 -10.41
N ASN A 128 8.21 1.63 -9.99
CA ASN A 128 9.09 0.89 -9.09
C ASN A 128 9.45 1.67 -7.82
N GLY A 129 8.45 2.34 -7.20
CA GLY A 129 8.62 3.13 -5.99
C GLY A 129 9.15 4.55 -6.17
N GLU A 130 9.56 4.95 -7.36
CA GLU A 130 10.13 6.28 -7.66
C GLU A 130 9.15 7.17 -8.44
N TYR A 131 9.25 8.49 -8.26
CA TYR A 131 8.51 9.47 -9.08
C TYR A 131 8.89 9.31 -10.54
N HIS A 132 7.88 9.25 -11.41
CA HIS A 132 8.09 9.01 -12.84
C HIS A 132 6.94 9.57 -13.68
N GLY A 133 7.26 10.06 -14.89
CA GLY A 133 6.26 10.69 -15.74
C GLY A 133 5.92 12.10 -15.24
N HIS A 134 4.68 12.54 -15.40
CA HIS A 134 4.26 13.86 -14.96
C HIS A 134 3.80 13.84 -13.49
N GLY A 135 4.20 14.86 -12.73
CA GLY A 135 3.81 14.99 -11.32
C GLY A 135 4.07 16.36 -10.73
N LYS A 136 3.39 16.63 -9.60
CA LYS A 136 3.50 17.87 -8.84
C LYS A 136 3.97 17.56 -7.42
N PHE A 137 5.05 18.20 -7.02
CA PHE A 137 5.53 18.24 -5.64
C PHE A 137 5.25 19.59 -5.02
N THR A 138 4.81 19.61 -3.77
CA THR A 138 4.62 20.84 -2.98
C THR A 138 5.18 20.60 -1.59
N SER A 139 6.19 21.38 -1.22
CA SER A 139 6.74 21.44 0.13
C SER A 139 5.92 22.36 1.00
N ILE A 140 5.60 21.92 2.22
CA ILE A 140 4.93 22.77 3.22
C ILE A 140 5.97 23.54 4.05
N ALA A 141 7.14 22.96 4.27
CA ALA A 141 8.15 23.52 5.16
C ALA A 141 8.77 24.81 4.63
N ASP A 142 9.05 24.85 3.33
CA ASP A 142 9.74 25.95 2.67
C ASP A 142 8.94 26.59 1.52
N GLY A 143 7.73 26.08 1.24
CA GLY A 143 6.86 26.63 0.20
C GLY A 143 7.31 26.37 -1.23
N ASP A 144 8.35 25.56 -1.40
CA ASP A 144 8.87 25.18 -2.71
C ASP A 144 7.92 24.23 -3.43
N GLY A 145 7.88 24.32 -4.75
CA GLY A 145 7.10 23.39 -5.56
C GLY A 145 7.69 23.17 -6.93
N TYR A 146 7.38 22.00 -7.48
CA TYR A 146 7.72 21.64 -8.84
C TYR A 146 6.54 20.90 -9.50
N GLU A 147 6.23 21.30 -10.71
CA GLU A 147 5.25 20.63 -11.55
C GLU A 147 5.85 20.38 -12.94
N GLY A 148 5.98 19.11 -13.31
CA GLY A 148 6.62 18.76 -14.56
C GLY A 148 6.93 17.28 -14.69
N GLU A 149 7.90 16.97 -15.54
CA GLU A 149 8.34 15.62 -15.78
C GLU A 149 9.32 15.12 -14.71
N TRP A 150 9.17 13.86 -14.34
CA TRP A 150 10.00 13.15 -13.39
C TRP A 150 10.56 11.87 -14.01
N ARG A 151 11.79 11.57 -13.70
CA ARG A 151 12.44 10.33 -14.15
C ARG A 151 13.31 9.77 -13.04
N ASN A 152 12.97 8.55 -12.59
CA ASN A 152 13.70 7.86 -11.53
C ASN A 152 13.90 8.75 -10.29
N GLY A 153 12.80 9.32 -9.78
CA GLY A 153 12.78 10.19 -8.60
C GLY A 153 13.32 11.60 -8.78
N LYS A 154 13.80 11.98 -9.98
CA LYS A 154 14.44 13.27 -10.26
C LYS A 154 13.62 14.11 -11.23
N LYS A 155 13.65 15.44 -11.03
CA LYS A 155 13.13 16.41 -12.00
C LYS A 155 13.84 16.22 -13.34
N HIS A 156 13.05 16.13 -14.42
CA HIS A 156 13.56 15.86 -15.77
C HIS A 156 12.64 16.48 -16.82
N GLY A 157 13.11 16.61 -18.09
CA GLY A 157 12.28 17.13 -19.17
C GLY A 157 11.75 18.54 -18.87
N LYS A 158 10.52 18.83 -19.24
CA LYS A 158 9.91 20.16 -19.03
C LYS A 158 9.24 20.25 -17.67
N GLY A 159 9.44 21.40 -17.00
CA GLY A 159 8.80 21.63 -15.71
C GLY A 159 8.94 23.05 -15.19
N ASN A 160 8.03 23.38 -14.27
CA ASN A 160 7.92 24.64 -13.59
C ASN A 160 8.29 24.46 -12.13
N HIS A 161 9.28 25.22 -11.68
CA HIS A 161 9.67 25.34 -10.28
C HIS A 161 9.25 26.70 -9.74
N TYR A 162 8.82 26.72 -8.51
CA TYR A 162 8.56 27.97 -7.76
C TYR A 162 9.07 27.80 -6.34
N ASP A 163 9.68 28.88 -5.81
CA ASP A 163 10.14 28.92 -4.44
C ASP A 163 9.19 29.74 -3.55
N LYS A 164 9.49 29.76 -2.26
CA LYS A 164 8.73 30.51 -1.24
C LYS A 164 8.68 32.02 -1.50
N ASP A 165 9.66 32.59 -2.20
CA ASP A 165 9.80 34.02 -2.49
C ASP A 165 9.06 34.38 -3.78
N GLY A 166 8.41 33.38 -4.43
CA GLY A 166 7.65 33.53 -5.67
C GLY A 166 8.52 33.58 -6.92
N GLN A 167 9.82 33.29 -6.81
CA GLN A 167 10.67 33.12 -7.97
C GLN A 167 10.24 31.88 -8.73
N ARG A 168 10.26 31.96 -10.06
CA ARG A 168 9.83 30.90 -10.94
C ARG A 168 10.88 30.61 -11.98
N TYR A 169 11.10 29.31 -12.22
CA TYR A 169 11.82 28.82 -13.38
C TYR A 169 10.88 27.93 -14.20
N GLU A 170 10.72 28.23 -15.46
CA GLU A 170 10.01 27.43 -16.43
C GLU A 170 10.98 27.03 -17.53
N GLY A 171 11.29 25.75 -17.65
CA GLY A 171 12.29 25.30 -18.59
C GLY A 171 12.54 23.81 -18.57
N GLU A 172 13.69 23.43 -19.11
CA GLU A 172 14.13 22.05 -19.15
C GLU A 172 14.92 21.68 -17.90
N TRP A 173 14.76 20.43 -17.47
CA TRP A 173 15.41 19.85 -16.30
C TRP A 173 16.16 18.58 -16.68
N LYS A 174 17.29 18.36 -16.07
CA LYS A 174 18.06 17.12 -16.21
C LYS A 174 18.63 16.70 -14.88
N ASN A 175 18.08 15.62 -14.30
CA ASN A 175 18.51 15.08 -13.00
C ASN A 175 18.58 16.14 -11.89
N ASP A 176 17.45 16.83 -11.65
CA ASP A 176 17.25 17.90 -10.66
C ASP A 176 17.97 19.24 -10.98
N ILE A 177 18.67 19.33 -12.09
CA ILE A 177 19.40 20.55 -12.49
C ILE A 177 18.64 21.24 -13.63
N GLU A 178 18.45 22.55 -13.52
CA GLU A 178 17.97 23.39 -14.61
C GLU A 178 18.89 23.27 -15.84
N HIS A 179 18.33 23.01 -17.01
CA HIS A 179 19.09 22.65 -18.19
C HIS A 179 18.56 23.39 -19.44
N GLY A 180 19.14 24.55 -19.69
CA GLY A 180 18.81 25.37 -20.85
C GLY A 180 17.59 26.28 -20.66
N TYR A 181 17.44 27.18 -21.59
CA TYR A 181 16.32 28.13 -21.69
C TYR A 181 15.24 27.58 -22.61
#